data_e2f0c0915063c5b2df41dfe1d268aad8
#
_entry.id   e2f0c0915063c5b2df41dfe1d268aad8
#
_cell.length_a   1.000
_cell.length_b   1.000
_cell.length_c   1.000
_cell.angle_alpha   90.00
_cell.angle_beta   90.00
_cell.angle_gamma   90.00
#
_symmetry.space_group_name_H-M   'P 1'
#
loop_
_entity.id
_entity.type
_entity.pdbx_description
1 polymer ?
#
loop_
_entity_poly.entity_id
_entity_poly.type
_entity_poly.pdbx_seq_one_letter_code
_entity_poly.pdbx_strand_id
1 'polypeptide(L)'
;MEARDEAGHDGERPALMLRMSLRMRSTIISIAALAITGLASPASAQFAPPIQARPTTPTAGAAATVRPAITASPRAAACHGGQSFDQFLVSLKQQATAAGVSSRAIAASSPWLVYDPKIVNRDRGQRVFGQLFTEFARRMAADYRMQNGQLKIKAHAAAFARAEKQYGVPPAVIAAFWALESDFGAQMGNLPTLPSLVSLAYDCRRSKMFQDETIAALKIIDRGDLAPEEMIGSWAGELGQTQFLPTHYFNYAVDYDGDGHRNLLRSPDDVIGSTANYIANGLKWRRGEPWLQEVRVPASSFPWDQADLTVQL
;
A
#
# COMPACT_ATOMS: atom_id res chain seq x y z
N MET A 1 59.22 32.93 -28.34
CA MET A 1 58.33 33.92 -27.70
C MET A 1 56.93 33.32 -27.76
N GLU A 2 56.67 32.53 -26.75
CA GLU A 2 55.48 31.63 -26.64
C GLU A 2 54.34 32.38 -25.99
N ALA A 3 53.18 32.37 -26.62
CA ALA A 3 51.91 32.77 -26.03
C ALA A 3 51.21 31.49 -25.53
N ARG A 4 51.01 31.40 -24.22
CA ARG A 4 50.15 30.37 -23.59
C ARG A 4 48.71 30.77 -23.72
N ASP A 5 47.89 29.92 -24.37
CA ASP A 5 46.45 29.91 -24.31
C ASP A 5 46.00 29.25 -23.00
N GLU A 6 45.32 30.00 -22.14
CA GLU A 6 44.57 29.46 -21.00
C GLU A 6 43.17 29.06 -21.47
N ALA A 7 42.92 27.75 -21.63
CA ALA A 7 41.62 27.22 -21.89
C ALA A 7 40.81 27.19 -20.57
N GLY A 8 39.72 27.97 -20.51
CA GLY A 8 38.75 27.96 -19.42
C GLY A 8 38.05 26.61 -19.33
N HIS A 9 38.06 26.04 -18.14
CA HIS A 9 37.34 24.82 -17.78
C HIS A 9 35.92 25.21 -17.38
N ASP A 10 35.01 25.26 -18.34
CA ASP A 10 33.56 25.30 -18.05
C ASP A 10 33.12 23.92 -17.57
N GLY A 11 32.90 23.81 -16.23
CA GLY A 11 32.45 22.61 -15.60
C GLY A 11 30.96 22.32 -15.90
N GLU A 12 30.70 21.54 -16.93
CA GLU A 12 29.38 20.95 -17.17
C GLU A 12 28.97 20.04 -15.97
N ARG A 13 27.93 20.44 -15.29
CA ARG A 13 27.31 19.58 -14.25
C ARG A 13 26.49 18.48 -14.92
N PRO A 14 26.70 17.19 -14.62
CA PRO A 14 25.89 16.12 -15.18
C PRO A 14 24.43 16.24 -14.67
N ALA A 15 23.49 16.25 -15.59
CA ALA A 15 22.06 16.18 -15.27
C ALA A 15 21.68 14.71 -15.04
N LEU A 16 21.21 14.37 -13.82
CA LEU A 16 20.72 13.05 -13.47
C LEU A 16 19.28 12.90 -13.98
N MET A 17 19.08 12.06 -14.99
CA MET A 17 17.74 11.75 -15.52
C MET A 17 17.28 10.36 -15.12
N LEU A 18 16.12 10.31 -14.44
CA LEU A 18 15.47 9.05 -14.08
C LEU A 18 14.67 8.54 -15.29
N ARG A 19 15.16 7.51 -15.98
CA ARG A 19 14.37 6.79 -16.98
C ARG A 19 13.52 5.73 -16.27
N MET A 20 12.30 6.10 -15.91
CA MET A 20 11.30 5.11 -15.49
C MET A 20 10.56 4.57 -16.71
N SER A 21 10.54 3.25 -16.86
CA SER A 21 9.76 2.60 -17.91
C SER A 21 8.30 3.05 -17.84
N LEU A 22 7.71 3.37 -18.99
CA LEU A 22 6.34 3.91 -19.16
C LEU A 22 5.23 3.09 -18.47
N ARG A 23 5.51 1.82 -18.13
CA ARG A 23 4.55 0.92 -17.47
C ARG A 23 4.48 1.04 -15.94
N MET A 24 5.43 1.71 -15.28
CA MET A 24 5.42 1.96 -13.83
C MET A 24 4.53 3.15 -13.40
N ARG A 25 3.99 3.93 -14.36
CA ARG A 25 3.29 5.19 -14.06
C ARG A 25 1.98 5.01 -13.27
N SER A 26 1.25 3.93 -13.46
CA SER A 26 -0.02 3.71 -12.74
C SER A 26 0.17 3.29 -11.28
N THR A 27 1.26 2.61 -10.95
CA THR A 27 1.48 2.06 -9.61
C THR A 27 2.13 3.06 -8.65
N ILE A 28 2.98 3.97 -9.17
CA ILE A 28 3.64 5.01 -8.36
C ILE A 28 2.65 6.06 -7.83
N ILE A 29 1.54 6.27 -8.53
CA ILE A 29 0.49 7.21 -8.08
C ILE A 29 -0.18 6.72 -6.78
N SER A 30 -0.28 5.41 -6.56
CA SER A 30 -0.79 4.84 -5.31
C SER A 30 0.20 5.01 -4.14
N ILE A 31 1.50 4.88 -4.39
CA ILE A 31 2.58 4.99 -3.39
C ILE A 31 2.65 6.42 -2.80
N ALA A 32 2.46 7.45 -3.63
CA ALA A 32 2.54 8.84 -3.18
C ALA A 32 1.39 9.27 -2.24
N ALA A 33 0.25 8.57 -2.26
CA ALA A 33 -0.92 8.94 -1.47
C ALA A 33 -0.80 8.62 0.03
N LEU A 34 0.07 7.70 0.43
CA LEU A 34 0.12 7.16 1.79
C LEU A 34 1.06 7.89 2.76
N ALA A 35 2.07 8.58 2.26
CA ALA A 35 3.18 9.09 3.08
C ALA A 35 2.89 10.35 3.92
N ILE A 36 1.64 10.86 3.99
CA ILE A 36 1.39 12.23 4.49
C ILE A 36 0.57 12.31 5.79
N THR A 37 0.25 11.23 6.47
CA THR A 37 -0.65 11.31 7.64
C THR A 37 0.03 11.20 9.01
N GLY A 38 1.30 11.53 9.15
CA GLY A 38 2.01 11.39 10.41
C GLY A 38 2.85 12.59 10.83
N LEU A 39 2.25 13.74 11.11
CA LEU A 39 2.84 14.78 11.95
C LEU A 39 2.06 14.81 13.28
N ALA A 40 2.38 13.90 14.19
CA ALA A 40 2.11 14.05 15.61
C ALA A 40 3.45 14.21 16.32
N SER A 41 3.57 15.26 17.12
CA SER A 41 4.73 15.58 17.96
C SER A 41 5.10 14.43 18.89
N PRO A 42 6.38 14.27 19.27
CA PRO A 42 6.79 13.22 20.19
C PRO A 42 6.27 13.53 21.60
N ALA A 43 5.23 12.83 22.04
CA ALA A 43 4.85 12.73 23.43
C ALA A 43 5.63 11.59 24.06
N SER A 44 6.40 11.90 25.10
CA SER A 44 7.22 10.97 25.88
C SER A 44 6.38 9.78 26.38
N ALA A 45 6.75 8.58 26.00
CA ALA A 45 6.14 7.35 26.50
C ALA A 45 6.54 7.12 27.95
N GLN A 46 5.62 7.33 28.87
CA GLN A 46 5.73 6.80 30.23
C GLN A 46 5.24 5.36 30.24
N PHE A 47 6.09 4.45 30.70
CA PHE A 47 5.76 3.04 30.90
C PHE A 47 4.69 2.89 31.99
N ALA A 48 3.53 2.31 31.66
CA ALA A 48 2.55 1.85 32.62
C ALA A 48 2.80 0.37 32.97
N PRO A 49 2.61 -0.06 34.23
CA PRO A 49 2.80 -1.45 34.63
C PRO A 49 1.71 -2.38 34.11
N PRO A 50 1.96 -3.71 34.01
CA PRO A 50 1.04 -4.66 33.44
C PRO A 50 -0.25 -4.83 34.26
N ILE A 51 -1.40 -4.69 33.59
CA ILE A 51 -2.71 -4.93 34.17
C ILE A 51 -2.95 -6.43 34.22
N GLN A 52 -3.14 -6.98 35.42
CA GLN A 52 -3.54 -8.37 35.67
C GLN A 52 -5.00 -8.57 35.20
N ALA A 53 -5.19 -9.55 34.33
CA ALA A 53 -6.53 -9.94 33.86
C ALA A 53 -7.33 -10.61 34.98
N ARG A 54 -8.51 -10.04 35.27
CA ARG A 54 -9.51 -10.62 36.16
C ARG A 54 -10.46 -11.49 35.32
N PRO A 55 -10.76 -12.73 35.71
CA PRO A 55 -11.68 -13.57 34.96
C PRO A 55 -13.11 -13.05 35.09
N THR A 56 -13.76 -12.75 33.97
CA THR A 56 -15.18 -12.41 33.89
C THR A 56 -15.97 -13.62 33.42
N THR A 57 -16.90 -14.08 34.23
CA THR A 57 -17.93 -15.06 33.89
C THR A 57 -18.83 -14.56 32.76
N PRO A 58 -19.26 -15.42 31.82
CA PRO A 58 -20.15 -14.99 30.74
C PRO A 58 -21.57 -14.79 31.27
N THR A 59 -22.06 -13.56 31.21
CA THR A 59 -23.46 -13.24 31.42
C THR A 59 -24.21 -13.41 30.10
N ALA A 60 -25.16 -14.33 30.07
CA ALA A 60 -26.08 -14.54 28.96
C ALA A 60 -27.02 -13.34 28.78
N GLY A 61 -27.27 -12.95 27.53
CA GLY A 61 -28.39 -12.10 27.15
C GLY A 61 -28.03 -10.63 26.83
N ALA A 62 -27.36 -10.36 25.72
CA ALA A 62 -27.39 -9.04 25.10
C ALA A 62 -28.45 -9.06 23.98
N ALA A 63 -29.57 -8.40 24.21
CA ALA A 63 -30.56 -8.09 23.18
C ALA A 63 -29.85 -7.37 22.02
N ALA A 64 -30.12 -7.81 20.80
CA ALA A 64 -29.61 -7.17 19.59
C ALA A 64 -30.10 -5.71 19.54
N THR A 65 -29.24 -4.77 19.90
CA THR A 65 -29.51 -3.35 19.68
C THR A 65 -29.54 -3.11 18.17
N VAL A 66 -30.73 -2.78 17.67
CA VAL A 66 -30.93 -2.30 16.29
C VAL A 66 -30.07 -1.05 16.12
N ARG A 67 -28.96 -1.19 15.38
CA ARG A 67 -28.12 -0.03 15.02
C ARG A 67 -28.98 0.88 14.13
N PRO A 68 -29.02 2.20 14.41
CA PRO A 68 -29.71 3.12 13.51
C PRO A 68 -29.09 3.01 12.11
N ALA A 69 -29.94 2.88 11.09
CA ALA A 69 -29.51 2.86 9.70
C ALA A 69 -28.74 4.16 9.41
N ILE A 70 -27.45 4.02 9.11
CA ILE A 70 -26.63 5.17 8.69
C ILE A 70 -27.11 5.53 7.29
N THR A 71 -27.79 6.67 7.18
CA THR A 71 -28.29 7.18 5.90
C THR A 71 -27.08 7.56 5.04
N ALA A 72 -26.82 6.79 3.99
CA ALA A 72 -25.77 7.10 3.04
C ALA A 72 -26.06 8.43 2.32
N SER A 73 -25.01 9.17 1.93
CA SER A 73 -25.22 10.40 1.17
C SER A 73 -25.86 10.06 -0.20
N PRO A 74 -26.72 10.93 -0.76
CA PRO A 74 -27.33 10.71 -2.08
C PRO A 74 -26.31 10.43 -3.19
N ARG A 75 -25.09 10.95 -3.06
CA ARG A 75 -23.98 10.69 -4.00
C ARG A 75 -23.43 9.27 -3.93
N ALA A 76 -23.44 8.63 -2.76
CA ALA A 76 -22.97 7.26 -2.62
C ALA A 76 -23.90 6.25 -3.30
N ALA A 77 -25.20 6.51 -3.34
CA ALA A 77 -26.18 5.63 -3.97
C ALA A 77 -26.34 5.86 -5.48
N ALA A 78 -25.84 6.96 -6.05
CA ALA A 78 -26.11 7.36 -7.43
C ALA A 78 -25.68 6.32 -8.47
N CYS A 79 -24.50 5.70 -8.31
CA CYS A 79 -24.01 4.67 -9.24
C CYS A 79 -24.60 3.28 -9.00
N HIS A 80 -25.42 3.11 -7.96
CA HIS A 80 -26.07 1.85 -7.59
C HIS A 80 -27.58 1.91 -7.83
N GLY A 81 -28.06 2.81 -8.68
CA GLY A 81 -29.49 2.93 -8.99
C GLY A 81 -30.35 3.32 -7.79
N GLY A 82 -29.80 4.02 -6.81
CA GLY A 82 -30.49 4.42 -5.59
C GLY A 82 -30.59 3.32 -4.52
N GLN A 83 -29.92 2.18 -4.71
CA GLN A 83 -29.88 1.10 -3.70
C GLN A 83 -29.37 1.61 -2.35
N SER A 84 -29.99 1.14 -1.28
CA SER A 84 -29.44 1.31 0.07
C SER A 84 -28.12 0.55 0.22
N PHE A 85 -27.34 0.90 1.25
CA PHE A 85 -26.12 0.16 1.56
C PHE A 85 -26.37 -1.34 1.79
N ASP A 86 -27.47 -1.69 2.48
CA ASP A 86 -27.81 -3.08 2.74
C ASP A 86 -28.14 -3.85 1.44
N GLN A 87 -28.87 -3.22 0.51
CA GLN A 87 -29.14 -3.81 -0.81
C GLN A 87 -27.87 -3.98 -1.63
N PHE A 88 -26.99 -2.99 -1.58
CA PHE A 88 -25.65 -3.07 -2.19
C PHE A 88 -24.84 -4.22 -1.61
N LEU A 89 -24.83 -4.41 -0.29
CA LEU A 89 -24.12 -5.51 0.37
C LEU A 89 -24.64 -6.89 -0.08
N VAL A 90 -25.95 -7.04 -0.27
CA VAL A 90 -26.52 -8.29 -0.81
C VAL A 90 -25.93 -8.58 -2.18
N SER A 91 -25.90 -7.59 -3.07
CA SER A 91 -25.30 -7.73 -4.41
C SER A 91 -23.82 -8.03 -4.38
N LEU A 92 -23.07 -7.35 -3.49
CA LEU A 92 -21.62 -7.57 -3.33
C LEU A 92 -21.31 -8.98 -2.82
N LYS A 93 -22.08 -9.49 -1.87
CA LYS A 93 -21.94 -10.87 -1.36
C LYS A 93 -22.26 -11.91 -2.44
N GLN A 94 -23.26 -11.67 -3.28
CA GLN A 94 -23.53 -12.52 -4.45
C GLN A 94 -22.35 -12.53 -5.43
N GLN A 95 -21.76 -11.38 -5.72
CA GLN A 95 -20.57 -11.28 -6.55
C GLN A 95 -19.38 -12.03 -5.92
N ALA A 96 -19.17 -11.90 -4.60
CA ALA A 96 -18.13 -12.65 -3.88
C ALA A 96 -18.34 -14.16 -4.01
N THR A 97 -19.58 -14.66 -3.83
CA THR A 97 -19.90 -16.08 -4.03
C THR A 97 -19.62 -16.52 -5.48
N ALA A 98 -20.04 -15.74 -6.46
CA ALA A 98 -19.76 -16.00 -7.88
C ALA A 98 -18.25 -15.99 -8.20
N ALA A 99 -17.46 -15.21 -7.45
CA ALA A 99 -16.01 -15.17 -7.54
C ALA A 99 -15.31 -16.29 -6.76
N GLY A 100 -16.05 -17.24 -6.17
CA GLY A 100 -15.55 -18.43 -5.48
C GLY A 100 -15.29 -18.28 -3.98
N VAL A 101 -15.74 -17.19 -3.35
CA VAL A 101 -15.64 -17.03 -1.88
C VAL A 101 -16.65 -17.92 -1.19
N SER A 102 -16.22 -18.70 -0.21
CA SER A 102 -17.12 -19.62 0.52
C SER A 102 -18.13 -18.86 1.39
N SER A 103 -19.27 -19.53 1.63
CA SER A 103 -20.31 -19.02 2.55
C SER A 103 -19.77 -18.83 3.99
N ARG A 104 -18.80 -19.66 4.40
CA ARG A 104 -18.10 -19.54 5.69
C ARG A 104 -17.36 -18.21 5.80
N ALA A 105 -16.55 -17.86 4.81
CA ALA A 105 -15.78 -16.62 4.82
C ALA A 105 -16.68 -15.37 4.73
N ILE A 106 -17.74 -15.44 3.92
CA ILE A 106 -18.75 -14.36 3.84
C ILE A 106 -19.45 -14.19 5.19
N ALA A 107 -19.86 -15.28 5.85
CA ALA A 107 -20.50 -15.22 7.17
C ALA A 107 -19.57 -14.63 8.23
N ALA A 108 -18.33 -15.08 8.31
CA ALA A 108 -17.32 -14.59 9.25
C ALA A 108 -17.01 -13.09 9.04
N SER A 109 -17.00 -12.63 7.81
CA SER A 109 -16.69 -11.24 7.46
C SER A 109 -17.91 -10.30 7.61
N SER A 110 -19.13 -10.84 7.58
CA SER A 110 -20.36 -10.03 7.55
C SER A 110 -20.49 -9.00 8.67
N PRO A 111 -20.09 -9.24 9.93
CA PRO A 111 -20.12 -8.24 10.99
C PRO A 111 -19.20 -7.03 10.74
N TRP A 112 -18.19 -7.20 9.88
CA TRP A 112 -17.19 -6.18 9.52
C TRP A 112 -17.57 -5.36 8.28
N LEU A 113 -18.54 -5.81 7.50
CA LEU A 113 -19.00 -5.13 6.29
C LEU A 113 -19.98 -4.00 6.66
N VAL A 114 -19.46 -2.95 7.25
CA VAL A 114 -20.23 -1.79 7.74
C VAL A 114 -19.79 -0.51 7.06
N TYR A 115 -20.76 0.39 6.77
CA TYR A 115 -20.47 1.68 6.14
C TYR A 115 -19.91 2.67 7.15
N ASP A 116 -18.75 3.28 6.83
CA ASP A 116 -18.15 4.37 7.58
C ASP A 116 -18.01 5.63 6.70
N PRO A 117 -18.84 6.66 6.92
CA PRO A 117 -18.78 7.90 6.15
C PRO A 117 -17.48 8.67 6.35
N LYS A 118 -16.74 8.44 7.45
CA LYS A 118 -15.43 9.10 7.69
C LYS A 118 -14.39 8.66 6.67
N ILE A 119 -14.44 7.40 6.24
CA ILE A 119 -13.54 6.86 5.20
C ILE A 119 -13.81 7.57 3.88
N VAL A 120 -15.07 7.70 3.47
CA VAL A 120 -15.46 8.39 2.23
C VAL A 120 -15.06 9.87 2.25
N ASN A 121 -15.26 10.54 3.38
CA ASN A 121 -14.86 11.94 3.54
C ASN A 121 -13.34 12.10 3.44
N ARG A 122 -12.57 11.17 4.00
CA ARG A 122 -11.11 11.16 3.92
C ARG A 122 -10.63 10.97 2.47
N ASP A 123 -11.25 10.04 1.74
CA ASP A 123 -10.94 9.80 0.32
C ASP A 123 -11.15 11.06 -0.54
N ARG A 124 -12.21 11.81 -0.28
CA ARG A 124 -12.55 13.03 -1.03
C ARG A 124 -11.71 14.24 -0.62
N GLY A 125 -11.09 14.23 0.56
CA GLY A 125 -10.27 15.32 1.09
C GLY A 125 -8.79 15.27 0.70
N GLN A 126 -8.36 14.32 -0.13
CA GLN A 126 -6.95 14.14 -0.49
C GLN A 126 -6.38 15.33 -1.30
N ARG A 127 -5.22 15.86 -0.84
CA ARG A 127 -4.48 16.97 -1.49
C ARG A 127 -2.98 16.65 -1.56
N VAL A 128 -2.62 15.52 -2.17
CA VAL A 128 -1.24 14.99 -2.13
C VAL A 128 -0.27 15.74 -3.05
N PHE A 129 -0.74 16.33 -4.14
CA PHE A 129 0.11 16.84 -5.22
C PHE A 129 0.47 18.33 -5.12
N GLY A 130 0.37 18.95 -3.94
CA GLY A 130 0.65 20.36 -3.72
C GLY A 130 2.09 20.71 -3.33
N GLN A 131 3.07 19.81 -3.52
CA GLN A 131 4.47 20.01 -3.12
C GLN A 131 5.44 19.76 -4.28
N LEU A 132 6.64 20.37 -4.21
CA LEU A 132 7.69 20.12 -5.20
C LEU A 132 8.21 18.68 -5.09
N PHE A 133 8.49 18.05 -6.24
CA PHE A 133 9.04 16.69 -6.30
C PHE A 133 10.35 16.55 -5.50
N THR A 134 11.23 17.54 -5.57
CA THR A 134 12.52 17.53 -4.86
C THR A 134 12.37 17.53 -3.34
N GLU A 135 11.36 18.22 -2.81
CA GLU A 135 11.04 18.21 -1.37
C GLU A 135 10.44 16.88 -0.96
N PHE A 136 9.53 16.36 -1.77
CA PHE A 136 8.97 15.03 -1.58
C PHE A 136 10.07 13.97 -1.57
N ALA A 137 10.92 13.92 -2.61
CA ALA A 137 11.98 12.92 -2.75
C ALA A 137 12.98 12.97 -1.58
N ARG A 138 13.41 14.18 -1.14
CA ARG A 138 14.32 14.32 0.01
C ARG A 138 13.71 13.77 1.30
N ARG A 139 12.41 14.00 1.52
CA ARG A 139 11.71 13.47 2.69
C ARG A 139 11.53 11.97 2.62
N MET A 140 11.25 11.42 1.43
CA MET A 140 11.06 9.98 1.26
C MET A 140 12.38 9.20 1.34
N ALA A 141 13.48 9.75 0.80
CA ALA A 141 14.82 9.16 0.86
C ALA A 141 15.65 9.70 2.04
N ALA A 142 15.05 9.83 3.21
CA ALA A 142 15.72 10.32 4.40
C ALA A 142 16.80 9.35 4.90
N ASP A 143 17.90 9.88 5.47
CA ASP A 143 19.05 9.10 5.90
C ASP A 143 18.71 7.95 6.85
N TYR A 144 17.79 8.16 7.79
CA TYR A 144 17.38 7.12 8.72
C TYR A 144 16.75 5.91 8.01
N ARG A 145 16.01 6.11 6.90
CA ARG A 145 15.46 5.02 6.08
C ARG A 145 16.55 4.25 5.37
N MET A 146 17.56 4.96 4.86
CA MET A 146 18.73 4.33 4.22
C MET A 146 19.49 3.45 5.22
N GLN A 147 19.75 3.95 6.43
CA GLN A 147 20.39 3.21 7.50
C GLN A 147 19.55 2.00 7.94
N ASN A 148 18.26 2.20 8.20
CA ASN A 148 17.34 1.12 8.59
C ASN A 148 17.23 0.06 7.49
N GLY A 149 17.22 0.46 6.22
CA GLY A 149 17.22 -0.47 5.08
C GLY A 149 18.44 -1.40 5.10
N GLN A 150 19.63 -0.85 5.33
CA GLN A 150 20.85 -1.65 5.46
C GLN A 150 20.79 -2.61 6.65
N LEU A 151 20.27 -2.16 7.79
CA LEU A 151 20.07 -3.01 8.97
C LEU A 151 19.07 -4.14 8.71
N LYS A 152 17.96 -3.86 8.04
CA LYS A 152 16.96 -4.87 7.66
C LYS A 152 17.51 -5.89 6.67
N ILE A 153 18.26 -5.45 5.65
CA ILE A 153 18.92 -6.36 4.70
C ILE A 153 19.91 -7.27 5.43
N LYS A 154 20.68 -6.73 6.37
CA LYS A 154 21.62 -7.52 7.18
C LYS A 154 20.90 -8.49 8.12
N ALA A 155 19.84 -8.04 8.80
CA ALA A 155 19.09 -8.86 9.75
C ALA A 155 18.37 -10.03 9.08
N HIS A 156 17.87 -9.85 7.84
CA HIS A 156 17.14 -10.86 7.06
C HIS A 156 17.93 -11.31 5.82
N ALA A 157 19.26 -11.39 5.91
CA ALA A 157 20.14 -11.64 4.76
C ALA A 157 19.79 -12.90 3.97
N ALA A 158 19.40 -13.98 4.66
CA ALA A 158 19.02 -15.23 4.01
C ALA A 158 17.75 -15.09 3.17
N ALA A 159 16.72 -14.42 3.68
CA ALA A 159 15.46 -14.16 2.97
C ALA A 159 15.70 -13.25 1.75
N PHE A 160 16.47 -12.17 1.91
CA PHE A 160 16.83 -11.28 0.79
C PHE A 160 17.64 -11.99 -0.29
N ALA A 161 18.65 -12.78 0.08
CA ALA A 161 19.45 -13.55 -0.90
C ALA A 161 18.61 -14.59 -1.65
N ARG A 162 17.67 -15.26 -0.95
CA ARG A 162 16.73 -16.18 -1.57
C ARG A 162 15.79 -15.45 -2.53
N ALA A 163 15.27 -14.28 -2.15
CA ALA A 163 14.38 -13.47 -2.97
C ALA A 163 15.09 -12.95 -4.23
N GLU A 164 16.32 -12.46 -4.12
CA GLU A 164 17.13 -12.05 -5.26
C GLU A 164 17.41 -13.22 -6.21
N LYS A 165 17.80 -14.36 -5.67
CA LYS A 165 18.01 -15.58 -6.46
C LYS A 165 16.74 -16.03 -7.19
N GLN A 166 15.60 -16.02 -6.53
CA GLN A 166 14.32 -16.50 -7.06
C GLN A 166 13.70 -15.52 -8.05
N TYR A 167 13.59 -14.26 -7.69
CA TYR A 167 12.83 -13.25 -8.43
C TYR A 167 13.71 -12.29 -9.24
N GLY A 168 15.02 -12.24 -8.99
CA GLY A 168 15.95 -11.34 -9.67
C GLY A 168 15.84 -9.88 -9.26
N VAL A 169 15.21 -9.61 -8.13
CA VAL A 169 15.04 -8.26 -7.59
C VAL A 169 16.12 -8.01 -6.54
N PRO A 170 16.96 -6.97 -6.69
CA PRO A 170 18.02 -6.67 -5.73
C PRO A 170 17.48 -6.36 -4.33
N PRO A 171 18.17 -6.78 -3.24
CA PRO A 171 17.77 -6.51 -1.85
C PRO A 171 17.46 -5.04 -1.57
N ALA A 172 18.25 -4.13 -2.14
CA ALA A 172 18.03 -2.69 -1.96
C ALA A 172 16.69 -2.21 -2.55
N VAL A 173 16.23 -2.78 -3.65
CA VAL A 173 14.95 -2.45 -4.27
C VAL A 173 13.79 -2.95 -3.40
N ILE A 174 13.87 -4.19 -2.92
CA ILE A 174 12.86 -4.76 -2.01
C ILE A 174 12.78 -3.94 -0.72
N ALA A 175 13.93 -3.62 -0.12
CA ALA A 175 14.00 -2.81 1.09
C ALA A 175 13.47 -1.38 0.89
N ALA A 176 13.67 -0.79 -0.30
CA ALA A 176 13.13 0.53 -0.63
C ALA A 176 11.59 0.54 -0.68
N PHE A 177 10.95 -0.48 -1.26
CA PHE A 177 9.50 -0.65 -1.19
C PHE A 177 9.04 -0.74 0.26
N TRP A 178 9.64 -1.61 1.06
CA TRP A 178 9.29 -1.78 2.47
C TRP A 178 9.45 -0.49 3.29
N ALA A 179 10.53 0.27 3.03
CA ALA A 179 10.76 1.56 3.68
C ALA A 179 9.72 2.61 3.31
N LEU A 180 9.42 2.75 2.02
CA LEU A 180 8.56 3.80 1.50
C LEU A 180 7.09 3.56 1.83
N GLU A 181 6.66 2.29 1.89
CA GLU A 181 5.26 1.94 2.13
C GLU A 181 4.86 2.06 3.61
N SER A 182 5.72 1.63 4.53
CA SER A 182 5.32 1.58 5.95
C SER A 182 6.42 1.91 6.94
N ASP A 183 7.55 2.43 6.47
CA ASP A 183 8.74 2.63 7.32
C ASP A 183 9.16 1.32 8.04
N PHE A 184 9.25 0.24 7.25
CA PHE A 184 9.55 -1.13 7.71
C PHE A 184 8.54 -1.70 8.71
N GLY A 185 7.26 -1.40 8.53
CA GLY A 185 6.17 -1.86 9.37
C GLY A 185 5.82 -0.93 10.53
N ALA A 186 6.53 0.18 10.71
CA ALA A 186 6.23 1.13 11.77
C ALA A 186 4.93 1.91 11.53
N GLN A 187 4.47 2.02 10.28
CA GLN A 187 3.31 2.81 9.88
C GLN A 187 2.43 2.04 8.87
N MET A 188 1.75 1.02 9.34
CA MET A 188 0.85 0.20 8.53
C MET A 188 -0.60 0.71 8.47
N GLY A 189 -0.92 1.74 9.24
CA GLY A 189 -2.29 2.14 9.51
C GLY A 189 -2.90 1.39 10.70
N ASN A 190 -4.09 1.82 11.12
CA ASN A 190 -4.78 1.30 12.30
C ASN A 190 -6.29 1.21 12.10
N LEU A 191 -6.75 1.20 10.86
CA LEU A 191 -8.19 1.14 10.56
C LEU A 191 -8.57 -0.26 10.11
N PRO A 192 -9.78 -0.73 10.47
CA PRO A 192 -10.30 -1.98 9.95
C PRO A 192 -10.45 -1.91 8.43
N THR A 193 -9.86 -2.89 7.72
CA THR A 193 -9.80 -2.91 6.26
C THR A 193 -11.16 -3.16 5.62
N LEU A 194 -11.95 -4.11 6.14
CA LEU A 194 -13.25 -4.44 5.55
C LEU A 194 -14.25 -3.26 5.57
N PRO A 195 -14.45 -2.54 6.69
CA PRO A 195 -15.25 -1.32 6.69
C PRO A 195 -14.72 -0.26 5.72
N SER A 196 -13.40 -0.10 5.62
CA SER A 196 -12.78 0.87 4.71
C SER A 196 -13.11 0.54 3.26
N LEU A 197 -12.85 -0.69 2.84
CA LEU A 197 -13.08 -1.15 1.48
C LEU A 197 -14.55 -1.08 1.07
N VAL A 198 -15.46 -1.59 1.91
CA VAL A 198 -16.89 -1.64 1.56
C VAL A 198 -17.52 -0.24 1.53
N SER A 199 -17.02 0.70 2.35
CA SER A 199 -17.46 2.10 2.31
C SER A 199 -17.03 2.79 1.02
N LEU A 200 -15.80 2.56 0.57
CA LEU A 200 -15.27 3.06 -0.69
C LEU A 200 -15.89 2.36 -1.90
N ALA A 201 -16.26 1.07 -1.76
CA ALA A 201 -16.99 0.33 -2.78
C ALA A 201 -18.41 0.88 -3.00
N TYR A 202 -19.06 1.33 -1.93
CA TYR A 202 -20.38 1.96 -2.04
C TYR A 202 -20.30 3.42 -2.49
N ASP A 203 -19.17 4.12 -2.33
CA ASP A 203 -18.97 5.45 -2.87
C ASP A 203 -18.70 5.42 -4.36
N CYS A 204 -19.43 6.25 -5.14
CA CYS A 204 -19.39 6.20 -6.60
C CYS A 204 -18.08 6.66 -7.26
N ARG A 205 -17.13 7.20 -6.48
CA ARG A 205 -15.88 7.74 -7.05
C ARG A 205 -15.01 6.66 -7.70
N ARG A 206 -14.84 5.50 -7.02
CA ARG A 206 -14.02 4.36 -7.46
C ARG A 206 -14.69 3.02 -7.13
N SER A 207 -16.01 2.97 -7.24
CA SER A 207 -16.85 1.86 -6.76
C SER A 207 -16.38 0.50 -7.25
N LYS A 208 -16.23 0.33 -8.57
CA LYS A 208 -15.83 -0.97 -9.15
C LYS A 208 -14.49 -1.46 -8.59
N MET A 209 -13.49 -0.58 -8.51
CA MET A 209 -12.18 -0.92 -7.96
C MET A 209 -12.33 -1.46 -6.53
N PHE A 210 -13.02 -0.74 -5.65
CA PHE A 210 -13.16 -1.16 -4.26
C PHE A 210 -14.09 -2.35 -4.03
N GLN A 211 -15.03 -2.63 -4.95
CA GLN A 211 -15.74 -3.91 -4.95
C GLN A 211 -14.79 -5.08 -5.21
N ASP A 212 -13.88 -4.95 -6.19
CA ASP A 212 -12.88 -5.97 -6.50
C ASP A 212 -11.92 -6.16 -5.31
N GLU A 213 -11.48 -5.07 -4.68
CA GLU A 213 -10.63 -5.13 -3.48
C GLU A 213 -11.36 -5.78 -2.30
N THR A 214 -12.66 -5.50 -2.12
CA THR A 214 -13.46 -6.15 -1.06
C THR A 214 -13.56 -7.66 -1.32
N ILE A 215 -13.83 -8.07 -2.54
CA ILE A 215 -13.90 -9.50 -2.90
C ILE A 215 -12.54 -10.18 -2.69
N ALA A 216 -11.45 -9.52 -3.05
CA ALA A 216 -10.09 -10.04 -2.81
C ALA A 216 -9.80 -10.17 -1.31
N ALA A 217 -10.22 -9.21 -0.49
CA ALA A 217 -10.11 -9.30 0.98
C ALA A 217 -10.86 -10.51 1.53
N LEU A 218 -12.05 -10.77 1.04
CA LEU A 218 -12.82 -11.97 1.42
C LEU A 218 -12.12 -13.27 0.98
N LYS A 219 -11.43 -13.29 -0.16
CA LYS A 219 -10.63 -14.43 -0.62
C LYS A 219 -9.39 -14.67 0.25
N ILE A 220 -8.75 -13.63 0.77
CA ILE A 220 -7.63 -13.75 1.73
C ILE A 220 -8.12 -14.44 3.01
N ILE A 221 -9.29 -14.04 3.52
CA ILE A 221 -9.93 -14.66 4.68
C ILE A 221 -10.31 -16.12 4.39
N ASP A 222 -10.87 -16.38 3.22
CA ASP A 222 -11.28 -17.72 2.81
C ASP A 222 -10.10 -18.69 2.65
N ARG A 223 -8.96 -18.19 2.17
CA ARG A 223 -7.69 -18.91 2.09
C ARG A 223 -7.08 -19.19 3.47
N GLY A 224 -7.49 -18.46 4.51
CA GLY A 224 -7.03 -18.61 5.89
C GLY A 224 -5.75 -17.86 6.22
N ASP A 225 -5.30 -16.93 5.37
CA ASP A 225 -4.10 -16.14 5.65
C ASP A 225 -4.31 -15.13 6.78
N LEU A 226 -5.49 -14.52 6.86
CA LEU A 226 -5.87 -13.56 7.90
C LEU A 226 -7.33 -13.78 8.32
N ALA A 227 -7.61 -13.64 9.62
CA ALA A 227 -8.98 -13.51 10.12
C ALA A 227 -9.53 -12.10 9.86
N PRO A 228 -10.88 -11.92 9.80
CA PRO A 228 -11.48 -10.60 9.57
C PRO A 228 -11.01 -9.52 10.54
N GLU A 229 -10.83 -9.87 11.82
CA GLU A 229 -10.35 -9.00 12.89
C GLU A 229 -8.86 -8.61 12.79
N GLU A 230 -8.08 -9.42 12.09
CA GLU A 230 -6.65 -9.17 11.84
C GLU A 230 -6.42 -8.22 10.67
N MET A 231 -7.44 -8.01 9.83
CA MET A 231 -7.35 -7.12 8.67
C MET A 231 -7.38 -5.65 9.10
N ILE A 232 -6.24 -5.20 9.61
CA ILE A 232 -6.01 -3.81 10.03
C ILE A 232 -4.97 -3.19 9.09
N GLY A 233 -5.28 -2.01 8.58
CA GLY A 233 -4.42 -1.38 7.60
C GLY A 233 -4.68 0.12 7.44
N SER A 234 -4.43 0.64 6.24
CA SER A 234 -4.69 2.03 5.90
C SER A 234 -6.19 2.32 5.75
N TRP A 235 -6.51 3.61 5.66
CA TRP A 235 -7.89 4.05 5.39
C TRP A 235 -8.40 3.63 3.99
N ALA A 236 -7.50 3.38 3.05
CA ALA A 236 -7.84 2.93 1.69
C ALA A 236 -7.87 1.39 1.57
N GLY A 237 -7.70 0.67 2.68
CA GLY A 237 -7.82 -0.78 2.73
C GLY A 237 -6.54 -1.54 2.37
N GLU A 238 -5.42 -0.84 2.26
CA GLU A 238 -4.11 -1.46 2.05
C GLU A 238 -3.64 -2.17 3.31
N LEU A 239 -2.97 -3.31 3.13
CA LEU A 239 -2.63 -4.26 4.18
C LEU A 239 -1.12 -4.50 4.27
N GLY A 240 -0.66 -4.69 5.50
CA GLY A 240 0.68 -5.19 5.79
C GLY A 240 1.79 -4.17 5.60
N GLN A 241 3.01 -4.65 5.78
CA GLN A 241 4.20 -3.80 5.83
C GLN A 241 4.59 -3.23 4.46
N THR A 242 4.05 -3.75 3.36
CA THR A 242 4.23 -3.22 2.00
C THR A 242 2.95 -2.65 1.40
N GLN A 243 1.95 -2.40 2.25
CA GLN A 243 0.72 -1.69 1.91
C GLN A 243 0.08 -2.20 0.61
N PHE A 244 -0.03 -3.53 0.52
CA PHE A 244 -0.69 -4.15 -0.61
C PHE A 244 -2.19 -3.94 -0.55
N LEU A 245 -2.79 -3.52 -1.68
CA LEU A 245 -4.22 -3.70 -1.86
C LEU A 245 -4.57 -5.19 -1.81
N PRO A 246 -5.76 -5.58 -1.34
CA PRO A 246 -6.15 -6.99 -1.23
C PRO A 246 -5.99 -7.80 -2.51
N THR A 247 -6.21 -7.21 -3.69
CA THR A 247 -5.94 -7.89 -4.97
C THR A 247 -4.46 -8.23 -5.15
N HIS A 248 -3.55 -7.33 -4.78
CA HIS A 248 -2.11 -7.58 -4.83
C HIS A 248 -1.71 -8.60 -3.77
N TYR A 249 -2.26 -8.49 -2.57
CA TYR A 249 -2.04 -9.46 -1.49
C TYR A 249 -2.47 -10.87 -1.93
N PHE A 250 -3.68 -11.02 -2.45
CA PHE A 250 -4.19 -12.31 -2.88
C PHE A 250 -3.37 -12.94 -4.00
N ASN A 251 -2.92 -12.13 -4.96
CA ASN A 251 -2.21 -12.60 -6.15
C ASN A 251 -0.70 -12.79 -5.96
N TYR A 252 -0.07 -12.00 -5.11
CA TYR A 252 1.39 -11.94 -5.02
C TYR A 252 1.96 -12.27 -3.64
N ALA A 253 1.16 -12.34 -2.59
CA ALA A 253 1.66 -12.79 -1.29
C ALA A 253 2.09 -14.25 -1.36
N VAL A 254 3.24 -14.54 -0.78
CA VAL A 254 3.83 -15.87 -0.66
C VAL A 254 4.12 -16.18 0.80
N ASP A 255 3.88 -17.42 1.18
CA ASP A 255 4.35 -18.00 2.44
C ASP A 255 5.85 -18.23 2.30
N TYR A 256 6.65 -17.30 2.81
CA TYR A 256 8.08 -17.31 2.57
C TYR A 256 8.89 -17.85 3.74
N ASP A 257 8.34 -17.91 4.93
CA ASP A 257 8.90 -18.60 6.08
C ASP A 257 8.45 -20.08 6.18
N GLY A 258 7.37 -20.45 5.47
CA GLY A 258 6.91 -21.84 5.36
C GLY A 258 5.99 -22.25 6.51
N ASP A 259 5.34 -21.32 7.19
CA ASP A 259 4.42 -21.59 8.30
C ASP A 259 3.01 -21.98 7.87
N GLY A 260 2.71 -21.94 6.57
CA GLY A 260 1.41 -22.26 5.97
C GLY A 260 0.51 -21.05 5.74
N HIS A 261 0.91 -19.89 6.18
CA HIS A 261 0.16 -18.64 6.04
C HIS A 261 0.99 -17.59 5.27
N ARG A 262 0.33 -16.64 4.66
CA ARG A 262 0.95 -15.48 4.03
C ARG A 262 0.67 -14.27 4.92
N ASN A 263 1.62 -13.89 5.78
CA ASN A 263 1.37 -12.88 6.80
C ASN A 263 2.23 -11.63 6.58
N LEU A 264 1.79 -10.73 5.71
CA LEU A 264 2.49 -9.48 5.44
C LEU A 264 2.40 -8.45 6.57
N LEU A 265 1.66 -8.75 7.65
CA LEU A 265 1.57 -7.88 8.82
C LEU A 265 2.70 -8.18 9.82
N ARG A 266 3.08 -9.46 9.97
CA ARG A 266 3.93 -9.92 11.07
C ARG A 266 5.19 -10.64 10.64
N SER A 267 5.19 -11.32 9.47
CA SER A 267 6.34 -12.07 8.98
C SER A 267 7.22 -11.22 8.05
N PRO A 268 8.42 -10.81 8.48
CA PRO A 268 9.37 -10.12 7.62
C PRO A 268 9.78 -10.93 6.39
N ASP A 269 9.86 -12.26 6.52
CA ASP A 269 10.23 -13.12 5.40
C ASP A 269 9.13 -13.13 4.33
N ASP A 270 7.85 -13.23 4.74
CA ASP A 270 6.72 -13.09 3.82
C ASP A 270 6.69 -11.72 3.15
N VAL A 271 6.97 -10.66 3.90
CA VAL A 271 7.09 -9.30 3.36
C VAL A 271 8.16 -9.24 2.27
N ILE A 272 9.35 -9.77 2.53
CA ILE A 272 10.48 -9.77 1.58
C ILE A 272 10.13 -10.59 0.34
N GLY A 273 9.65 -11.83 0.53
CA GLY A 273 9.30 -12.73 -0.56
C GLY A 273 8.15 -12.21 -1.42
N SER A 274 7.09 -11.72 -0.79
CA SER A 274 5.90 -11.19 -1.48
C SER A 274 6.20 -9.90 -2.23
N THR A 275 7.00 -9.01 -1.63
CA THR A 275 7.44 -7.78 -2.30
C THR A 275 8.27 -8.09 -3.54
N ALA A 276 9.23 -9.02 -3.43
CA ALA A 276 10.03 -9.45 -4.57
C ALA A 276 9.17 -10.11 -5.66
N ASN A 277 8.22 -10.95 -5.28
CA ASN A 277 7.26 -11.56 -6.20
C ASN A 277 6.42 -10.50 -6.94
N TYR A 278 5.89 -9.52 -6.23
CA TYR A 278 5.12 -8.44 -6.82
C TYR A 278 5.96 -7.58 -7.77
N ILE A 279 7.17 -7.20 -7.37
CA ILE A 279 8.07 -6.41 -8.23
C ILE A 279 8.39 -7.19 -9.51
N ALA A 280 8.72 -8.49 -9.40
CA ALA A 280 9.06 -9.31 -10.57
C ALA A 280 7.85 -9.60 -11.47
N ASN A 281 6.76 -10.10 -10.89
CA ASN A 281 5.64 -10.64 -11.66
C ASN A 281 4.49 -9.66 -11.85
N GLY A 282 4.28 -8.73 -10.93
CA GLY A 282 3.29 -7.67 -11.02
C GLY A 282 3.79 -6.46 -11.80
N LEU A 283 4.95 -5.92 -11.39
CA LEU A 283 5.55 -4.74 -12.00
C LEU A 283 6.47 -5.06 -13.20
N LYS A 284 6.69 -6.35 -13.50
CA LYS A 284 7.49 -6.81 -14.66
C LYS A 284 8.95 -6.39 -14.61
N TRP A 285 9.54 -6.41 -13.42
CA TRP A 285 10.99 -6.23 -13.26
C TRP A 285 11.78 -7.24 -14.09
N ARG A 286 12.83 -6.79 -14.73
CA ARG A 286 13.73 -7.66 -15.51
C ARG A 286 15.02 -7.89 -14.75
N ARG A 287 15.35 -9.15 -14.55
CA ARG A 287 16.61 -9.55 -13.89
C ARG A 287 17.81 -8.95 -14.61
N GLY A 288 18.73 -8.34 -13.85
CA GLY A 288 19.96 -7.74 -14.39
C GLY A 288 19.77 -6.39 -15.07
N GLU A 289 18.55 -5.86 -15.14
CA GLU A 289 18.30 -4.52 -15.65
C GLU A 289 18.63 -3.48 -14.56
N PRO A 290 19.38 -2.41 -14.88
CA PRO A 290 19.69 -1.38 -13.91
C PRO A 290 18.43 -0.62 -13.51
N TRP A 291 18.22 -0.42 -12.20
CA TRP A 291 17.09 0.35 -11.68
C TRP A 291 17.24 1.86 -11.89
N LEU A 292 18.48 2.32 -12.10
CA LEU A 292 18.85 3.71 -12.36
C LEU A 292 20.04 3.74 -13.33
N GLN A 293 19.97 4.61 -14.32
CA GLN A 293 21.06 4.84 -15.27
C GLN A 293 21.31 6.34 -15.39
N GLU A 294 22.55 6.75 -15.17
CA GLU A 294 23.00 8.12 -15.45
C GLU A 294 23.11 8.33 -16.96
N VAL A 295 22.53 9.43 -17.43
CA VAL A 295 22.57 9.82 -18.84
C VAL A 295 23.00 11.27 -18.97
N ARG A 296 23.82 11.58 -19.99
CA ARG A 296 24.14 12.95 -20.34
C ARG A 296 23.10 13.47 -21.33
N VAL A 297 22.43 14.54 -20.95
CA VAL A 297 21.41 15.18 -21.79
C VAL A 297 21.97 16.55 -22.24
N PRO A 298 22.14 16.77 -23.55
CA PRO A 298 22.51 18.09 -24.06
C PRO A 298 21.41 19.10 -23.77
N ALA A 299 21.77 20.19 -23.09
CA ALA A 299 20.79 21.20 -22.66
C ALA A 299 20.03 21.86 -23.83
N SER A 300 20.67 21.96 -25.00
CA SER A 300 20.11 22.61 -26.20
C SER A 300 19.19 21.75 -27.05
N SER A 301 19.18 20.42 -26.84
CA SER A 301 18.41 19.48 -27.68
C SER A 301 17.34 18.68 -26.90
N PHE A 302 17.21 18.91 -25.59
CA PHE A 302 16.24 18.19 -24.80
C PHE A 302 14.90 18.94 -24.80
N PRO A 303 13.80 18.26 -25.15
CA PRO A 303 12.46 18.86 -25.18
C PRO A 303 11.90 19.03 -23.76
N TRP A 304 12.38 20.04 -23.05
CA TRP A 304 12.00 20.33 -21.66
C TRP A 304 10.49 20.61 -21.49
N ASP A 305 9.85 21.14 -22.52
CA ASP A 305 8.41 21.34 -22.62
C ASP A 305 7.62 20.03 -22.50
N GLN A 306 8.19 18.90 -22.95
CA GLN A 306 7.60 17.57 -22.82
C GLN A 306 7.85 16.92 -21.45
N ALA A 307 8.67 17.53 -20.61
CA ALA A 307 8.91 17.04 -19.24
C ALA A 307 7.80 17.44 -18.25
N ASP A 308 6.77 18.15 -18.69
CA ASP A 308 5.61 18.51 -17.88
C ASP A 308 4.73 17.30 -17.59
N LEU A 309 4.22 17.20 -16.34
CA LEU A 309 3.34 16.10 -15.91
C LEU A 309 1.97 16.09 -16.61
N THR A 310 1.59 17.18 -17.25
CA THR A 310 0.33 17.30 -18.01
C THR A 310 0.46 16.80 -19.44
N VAL A 311 1.68 16.61 -19.95
CA VAL A 311 1.94 16.09 -21.28
C VAL A 311 1.85 14.56 -21.25
N GLN A 312 0.88 14.00 -21.99
CA GLN A 312 0.81 12.57 -22.27
C GLN A 312 1.72 12.24 -23.46
N LEU A 313 2.72 11.41 -23.23
CA LEU A 313 3.63 10.89 -24.24
C LEU A 313 3.09 9.58 -24.84
#